data_9c30f4e3b78e16c8bd58754bc02fc443
#
_entry.id   9c30f4e3b78e16c8bd58754bc02fc443
#
_cell.length_a   1.000
_cell.length_b   1.000
_cell.length_c   1.000
_cell.angle_alpha   90.00
_cell.angle_beta   90.00
_cell.angle_gamma   90.00
#
_symmetry.space_group_name_H-M   'P 1'
#
loop_
_entity.id
_entity.type
_entity.pdbx_description
1 polymer ?
#
loop_
_entity_poly.entity_id
_entity_poly.type
_entity_poly.pdbx_seq_one_letter_code
_entity_poly.pdbx_strand_id
1 'polypeptide(L)'
;DKEILKGVNLTINTDEIHAIMGPNGTGKSTLSSAIMGHPSYEVTKGEVLLDGVNILELEVDERAKAGLFLAMQYPSEITGVTNADFMRSAINAKREEGQEINLMQFIKKLDKNMDFLDIDKDMAQRYLNEGFSGGEKKRNEILQLMMLEPKFAILDEIDSGLDIDALKVVSKGINQMRGENFGALMITHYQRLLNYITPDKVHVMYAGKVVKSGGPELAKRLEEEGYEWVKEEFGSAE
;
A
#
# COMPACT_ATOMS: atom_id res chain seq x y z
N ASP A 1 -14.95 -23.42 -3.31
CA ASP A 1 -13.90 -22.42 -3.53
C ASP A 1 -14.27 -21.58 -4.74
N LYS A 2 -14.13 -20.26 -4.62
CA LYS A 2 -14.49 -19.33 -5.68
C LYS A 2 -13.22 -18.67 -6.22
N GLU A 3 -12.98 -18.80 -7.51
CA GLU A 3 -11.92 -18.06 -8.18
C GLU A 3 -12.30 -16.57 -8.26
N ILE A 4 -11.46 -15.70 -7.65
CA ILE A 4 -11.69 -14.25 -7.60
C ILE A 4 -10.78 -13.55 -8.62
N LEU A 5 -9.49 -13.89 -8.62
CA LEU A 5 -8.52 -13.38 -9.58
C LEU A 5 -8.37 -14.38 -10.74
N LYS A 6 -8.53 -13.90 -11.96
CA LYS A 6 -8.57 -14.71 -13.17
C LYS A 6 -7.43 -14.40 -14.15
N GLY A 7 -6.23 -14.24 -13.59
CA GLY A 7 -5.03 -13.86 -14.35
C GLY A 7 -4.83 -12.36 -14.39
N VAL A 8 -4.11 -11.84 -13.37
CA VAL A 8 -3.68 -10.45 -13.29
C VAL A 8 -2.22 -10.39 -13.74
N ASN A 9 -1.95 -9.55 -14.75
CA ASN A 9 -0.60 -9.33 -15.25
C ASN A 9 -0.26 -7.84 -15.10
N LEU A 10 0.75 -7.54 -14.28
CA LEU A 10 1.25 -6.19 -14.01
C LEU A 10 2.76 -6.20 -13.91
N THR A 11 3.40 -5.15 -14.40
CA THR A 11 4.81 -4.88 -14.16
C THR A 11 4.95 -3.43 -13.70
N ILE A 12 5.58 -3.24 -12.54
CA ILE A 12 5.82 -1.94 -11.94
C ILE A 12 7.31 -1.84 -11.65
N ASN A 13 7.98 -0.85 -12.24
CA ASN A 13 9.39 -0.63 -12.00
C ASN A 13 9.62 0.22 -10.74
N THR A 14 10.85 0.22 -10.24
CA THR A 14 11.28 1.22 -9.26
C THR A 14 11.08 2.62 -9.83
N ASP A 15 10.86 3.62 -8.96
CA ASP A 15 10.46 5.00 -9.25
C ASP A 15 9.04 5.18 -9.85
N GLU A 16 8.32 4.10 -10.15
CA GLU A 16 6.95 4.16 -10.64
C GLU A 16 5.92 3.97 -9.53
N ILE A 17 4.84 4.75 -9.61
CA ILE A 17 3.62 4.55 -8.83
C ILE A 17 2.48 4.27 -9.79
N HIS A 18 1.90 3.08 -9.71
CA HIS A 18 0.73 2.71 -10.48
C HIS A 18 -0.53 2.74 -9.63
N ALA A 19 -1.66 2.99 -10.25
CA ALA A 19 -2.97 2.91 -9.62
C ALA A 19 -3.80 1.78 -10.22
N ILE A 20 -4.52 1.04 -9.38
CA ILE A 20 -5.59 0.15 -9.79
C ILE A 20 -6.92 0.77 -9.40
N MET A 21 -7.82 0.88 -10.37
CA MET A 21 -9.20 1.32 -10.21
C MET A 21 -10.14 0.25 -10.75
N GLY A 22 -11.38 0.25 -10.29
CA GLY A 22 -12.39 -0.68 -10.76
C GLY A 22 -13.58 -0.75 -9.81
N PRO A 23 -14.72 -1.29 -10.25
CA PRO A 23 -15.90 -1.46 -9.40
C PRO A 23 -15.63 -2.27 -8.14
N ASN A 24 -16.50 -2.17 -7.16
CA ASN A 24 -16.43 -3.01 -5.97
C ASN A 24 -16.59 -4.50 -6.33
N GLY A 25 -15.87 -5.35 -5.62
CA GLY A 25 -15.94 -6.80 -5.83
C GLY A 25 -15.16 -7.35 -7.04
N THR A 26 -14.34 -6.53 -7.70
CA THR A 26 -13.53 -6.98 -8.85
C THR A 26 -12.23 -7.67 -8.47
N GLY A 27 -11.89 -7.74 -7.16
CA GLY A 27 -10.72 -8.46 -6.66
C GLY A 27 -9.52 -7.57 -6.29
N LYS A 28 -9.66 -6.23 -6.24
CA LYS A 28 -8.54 -5.32 -5.95
C LYS A 28 -7.89 -5.61 -4.59
N SER A 29 -8.66 -5.64 -3.50
CA SER A 29 -8.12 -5.95 -2.16
C SER A 29 -7.78 -7.44 -2.00
N THR A 30 -8.38 -8.33 -2.79
CA THR A 30 -7.95 -9.72 -2.87
C THR A 30 -6.55 -9.82 -3.46
N LEU A 31 -6.23 -9.02 -4.46
CA LEU A 31 -4.89 -8.96 -5.05
C LEU A 31 -3.84 -8.55 -4.00
N SER A 32 -4.09 -7.46 -3.26
CA SER A 32 -3.17 -7.02 -2.20
C SER A 32 -2.98 -8.08 -1.12
N SER A 33 -4.07 -8.69 -0.67
CA SER A 33 -4.04 -9.75 0.34
C SER A 33 -3.30 -11.00 -0.12
N ALA A 34 -3.52 -11.43 -1.36
CA ALA A 34 -2.84 -12.59 -1.94
C ALA A 34 -1.32 -12.35 -2.08
N ILE A 35 -0.92 -11.16 -2.54
CA ILE A 35 0.50 -10.78 -2.65
C ILE A 35 1.17 -10.79 -1.26
N MET A 36 0.46 -10.33 -0.22
CA MET A 36 0.98 -10.34 1.16
C MET A 36 0.95 -11.70 1.84
N GLY A 37 0.29 -12.71 1.25
CA GLY A 37 0.21 -14.06 1.83
C GLY A 37 -0.87 -14.20 2.90
N HIS A 38 -1.98 -13.46 2.76
CA HIS A 38 -3.09 -13.59 3.70
C HIS A 38 -3.70 -15.00 3.64
N PRO A 39 -3.86 -15.71 4.79
CA PRO A 39 -4.20 -17.13 4.83
C PRO A 39 -5.59 -17.48 4.27
N SER A 40 -6.47 -16.51 4.07
CA SER A 40 -7.78 -16.72 3.46
C SER A 40 -7.74 -16.85 1.94
N TYR A 41 -6.60 -16.63 1.30
CA TYR A 41 -6.44 -16.66 -0.14
C TYR A 41 -5.32 -17.58 -0.56
N GLU A 42 -5.59 -18.42 -1.55
CA GLU A 42 -4.64 -19.32 -2.17
C GLU A 42 -4.37 -18.89 -3.61
N VAL A 43 -3.10 -18.76 -3.96
CA VAL A 43 -2.67 -18.51 -5.35
C VAL A 43 -2.46 -19.85 -6.03
N THR A 44 -3.37 -20.20 -6.93
CA THR A 44 -3.38 -21.51 -7.59
C THR A 44 -2.47 -21.58 -8.81
N LYS A 45 -2.20 -20.45 -9.48
CA LYS A 45 -1.35 -20.34 -10.69
C LYS A 45 -0.70 -18.98 -10.77
N GLY A 46 0.44 -18.92 -11.44
CA GLY A 46 1.19 -17.71 -11.69
C GLY A 46 2.31 -17.49 -10.68
N GLU A 47 2.94 -16.34 -10.77
CA GLU A 47 4.07 -15.93 -9.92
C GLU A 47 3.96 -14.45 -9.58
N VAL A 48 4.58 -14.05 -8.49
CA VAL A 48 4.75 -12.64 -8.09
C VAL A 48 6.22 -12.42 -7.81
N LEU A 49 6.87 -11.63 -8.65
CA LEU A 49 8.31 -11.38 -8.55
C LEU A 49 8.59 -10.02 -7.92
N LEU A 50 9.42 -10.01 -6.89
CA LEU A 50 10.03 -8.81 -6.32
C LEU A 50 11.54 -8.89 -6.55
N ASP A 51 12.08 -8.02 -7.40
CA ASP A 51 13.48 -8.06 -7.84
C ASP A 51 13.93 -9.46 -8.35
N GLY A 52 13.05 -10.14 -9.08
CA GLY A 52 13.32 -11.47 -9.66
C GLY A 52 13.11 -12.62 -8.68
N VAL A 53 12.77 -12.38 -7.42
CA VAL A 53 12.45 -13.42 -6.43
C VAL A 53 10.95 -13.65 -6.38
N ASN A 54 10.51 -14.91 -6.54
CA ASN A 54 9.10 -15.27 -6.41
C ASN A 54 8.68 -15.23 -4.94
N ILE A 55 7.97 -14.16 -4.56
CA ILE A 55 7.56 -13.96 -3.17
C ILE A 55 6.44 -14.91 -2.72
N LEU A 56 5.79 -15.61 -3.64
CA LEU A 56 4.79 -16.63 -3.27
C LEU A 56 5.43 -17.85 -2.56
N GLU A 57 6.74 -18.05 -2.74
CA GLU A 57 7.52 -19.10 -2.06
C GLU A 57 7.98 -18.69 -0.65
N LEU A 58 7.76 -17.44 -0.27
CA LEU A 58 8.19 -16.86 1.00
C LEU A 58 7.03 -16.82 2.00
N GLU A 59 7.37 -17.01 3.28
CA GLU A 59 6.44 -16.74 4.38
C GLU A 59 6.15 -15.24 4.52
N VAL A 60 5.09 -14.88 5.23
CA VAL A 60 4.61 -13.49 5.33
C VAL A 60 5.69 -12.52 5.86
N ASP A 61 6.42 -12.93 6.90
CA ASP A 61 7.51 -12.14 7.47
C ASP A 61 8.72 -12.04 6.53
N GLU A 62 9.00 -13.08 5.75
CA GLU A 62 10.05 -13.08 4.74
C GLU A 62 9.73 -12.14 3.58
N ARG A 63 8.45 -12.03 3.16
CA ARG A 63 8.00 -11.03 2.17
C ARG A 63 8.25 -9.60 2.67
N ALA A 64 7.92 -9.34 3.94
CA ALA A 64 8.19 -8.04 4.56
C ALA A 64 9.69 -7.73 4.66
N LYS A 65 10.52 -8.72 5.03
CA LYS A 65 11.99 -8.59 5.06
C LYS A 65 12.58 -8.38 3.68
N ALA A 66 12.01 -8.98 2.64
CA ALA A 66 12.40 -8.76 1.24
C ALA A 66 12.12 -7.34 0.73
N GLY A 67 11.29 -6.57 1.44
CA GLY A 67 11.01 -5.17 1.15
C GLY A 67 9.59 -4.90 0.68
N LEU A 68 8.66 -5.81 0.89
CA LEU A 68 7.24 -5.59 0.60
C LEU A 68 6.54 -4.93 1.80
N PHE A 69 5.63 -4.00 1.52
CA PHE A 69 4.83 -3.30 2.52
C PHE A 69 3.36 -3.22 2.07
N LEU A 70 2.44 -3.39 3.00
CA LEU A 70 1.01 -3.18 2.76
C LEU A 70 0.47 -2.13 3.75
N ALA A 71 -0.04 -1.01 3.22
CA ALA A 71 -0.93 -0.14 3.95
C ALA A 71 -2.36 -0.66 3.77
N MET A 72 -2.98 -1.08 4.86
CA MET A 72 -4.28 -1.75 4.83
C MET A 72 -5.43 -0.75 4.81
N GLN A 73 -6.56 -1.15 4.23
CA GLN A 73 -7.79 -0.37 4.34
C GLN A 73 -8.18 -0.12 5.81
N TYR A 74 -8.08 -1.15 6.64
CA TYR A 74 -8.37 -1.10 8.08
C TYR A 74 -7.17 -1.60 8.90
N PRO A 75 -6.29 -0.70 9.38
CA PRO A 75 -5.14 -1.08 10.20
C PRO A 75 -5.56 -1.70 11.53
N SER A 76 -4.94 -2.82 11.87
CA SER A 76 -5.19 -3.54 13.11
C SER A 76 -4.66 -2.79 14.33
N GLU A 77 -5.35 -2.94 15.48
CA GLU A 77 -4.90 -2.46 16.78
C GLU A 77 -4.13 -3.56 17.50
N ILE A 78 -3.00 -3.21 18.11
CA ILE A 78 -2.19 -4.16 18.88
C ILE A 78 -1.89 -3.56 20.24
N THR A 79 -2.64 -4.02 21.25
CA THR A 79 -2.44 -3.63 22.64
C THR A 79 -1.16 -4.20 23.21
N GLY A 80 -0.41 -3.41 23.96
CA GLY A 80 0.82 -3.83 24.62
C GLY A 80 2.10 -3.62 23.82
N VAL A 81 2.00 -3.22 22.54
CA VAL A 81 3.15 -2.87 21.70
C VAL A 81 3.04 -1.40 21.30
N THR A 82 4.01 -0.58 21.66
CA THR A 82 4.01 0.83 21.27
C THR A 82 4.34 1.01 19.79
N ASN A 83 3.91 2.13 19.19
CA ASN A 83 4.28 2.46 17.82
C ASN A 83 5.79 2.49 17.62
N ALA A 84 6.53 3.06 18.55
CA ALA A 84 7.99 3.14 18.50
C ALA A 84 8.64 1.74 18.57
N ASP A 85 8.19 0.89 19.49
CA ASP A 85 8.73 -0.47 19.61
C ASP A 85 8.43 -1.33 18.39
N PHE A 86 7.20 -1.22 17.85
CA PHE A 86 6.83 -1.91 16.63
C PHE A 86 7.75 -1.52 15.46
N MET A 87 7.90 -0.22 15.19
CA MET A 87 8.72 0.24 14.08
C MET A 87 10.21 -0.10 14.26
N ARG A 88 10.73 0.04 15.47
CA ARG A 88 12.12 -0.33 15.76
C ARG A 88 12.36 -1.82 15.57
N SER A 89 11.46 -2.67 16.06
CA SER A 89 11.53 -4.12 15.88
C SER A 89 11.46 -4.51 14.40
N ALA A 90 10.56 -3.88 13.63
CA ALA A 90 10.42 -4.14 12.20
C ALA A 90 11.66 -3.69 11.40
N ILE A 91 12.30 -2.58 11.77
CA ILE A 91 13.57 -2.14 11.16
C ILE A 91 14.66 -3.15 11.45
N ASN A 92 14.78 -3.58 12.70
CA ASN A 92 15.83 -4.52 13.12
C ASN A 92 15.63 -5.90 12.52
N ALA A 93 14.40 -6.35 12.29
CA ALA A 93 14.11 -7.63 11.64
C ALA A 93 14.66 -7.77 10.21
N LYS A 94 14.98 -6.64 9.55
CA LYS A 94 15.62 -6.59 8.22
C LYS A 94 17.15 -6.53 8.28
N ARG A 95 17.73 -6.42 9.47
CA ARG A 95 19.17 -6.23 9.68
C ARG A 95 19.80 -7.54 10.14
N GLU A 96 21.09 -7.64 9.93
CA GLU A 96 21.88 -8.74 10.48
C GLU A 96 21.98 -8.64 12.00
N GLU A 97 22.11 -9.77 12.66
CA GLU A 97 22.33 -9.83 14.11
C GLU A 97 23.57 -8.99 14.51
N GLY A 98 23.40 -8.14 15.52
CA GLY A 98 24.44 -7.21 15.98
C GLY A 98 24.54 -5.91 15.17
N GLN A 99 23.67 -5.71 14.16
CA GLN A 99 23.60 -4.48 13.36
C GLN A 99 22.30 -3.69 13.58
N GLU A 100 21.72 -3.83 14.76
CA GLU A 100 20.48 -3.12 15.10
C GLU A 100 20.63 -1.61 14.98
N ILE A 101 19.52 -0.94 14.68
CA ILE A 101 19.53 0.52 14.58
C ILE A 101 19.91 1.16 15.90
N ASN A 102 20.88 2.06 15.90
CA ASN A 102 21.23 2.83 17.07
C ASN A 102 20.02 3.63 17.58
N LEU A 103 19.78 3.60 18.90
CA LEU A 103 18.59 4.21 19.50
C LEU A 103 18.48 5.72 19.18
N MET A 104 19.58 6.45 19.22
CA MET A 104 19.57 7.89 18.92
C MET A 104 19.25 8.16 17.44
N GLN A 105 19.77 7.33 16.55
CA GLN A 105 19.44 7.43 15.12
C GLN A 105 17.96 7.11 14.87
N PHE A 106 17.43 6.09 15.54
CA PHE A 106 16.01 5.73 15.46
C PHE A 106 15.12 6.89 15.94
N ILE A 107 15.38 7.42 17.13
CA ILE A 107 14.60 8.53 17.70
C ILE A 107 14.64 9.75 16.76
N LYS A 108 15.81 10.12 16.26
CA LYS A 108 15.96 11.27 15.35
C LYS A 108 15.18 11.07 14.05
N LYS A 109 15.21 9.85 13.49
CA LYS A 109 14.46 9.53 12.28
C LYS A 109 12.95 9.54 12.54
N LEU A 110 12.51 8.98 13.67
CA LEU A 110 11.12 8.96 14.07
C LEU A 110 10.58 10.37 14.27
N ASP A 111 11.27 11.20 15.04
CA ASP A 111 10.88 12.59 15.31
C ASP A 111 10.75 13.40 14.01
N LYS A 112 11.74 13.29 13.12
CA LYS A 112 11.71 13.97 11.82
C LYS A 112 10.49 13.57 10.98
N ASN A 113 10.18 12.27 10.93
CA ASN A 113 9.05 11.77 10.14
C ASN A 113 7.69 12.10 10.78
N MET A 114 7.60 12.09 12.11
CA MET A 114 6.41 12.53 12.82
C MET A 114 6.11 14.01 12.58
N ASP A 115 7.12 14.87 12.66
CA ASP A 115 6.99 16.29 12.32
C ASP A 115 6.55 16.50 10.86
N PHE A 116 7.11 15.73 9.96
CA PHE A 116 6.76 15.80 8.53
C PHE A 116 5.30 15.42 8.23
N LEU A 117 4.74 14.50 9.01
CA LEU A 117 3.36 14.00 8.87
C LEU A 117 2.36 14.65 9.82
N ASP A 118 2.76 15.72 10.53
CA ASP A 118 1.91 16.38 11.54
C ASP A 118 1.33 15.38 12.57
N ILE A 119 2.20 14.47 13.06
CA ILE A 119 1.84 13.46 14.07
C ILE A 119 2.36 13.93 15.42
N ASP A 120 1.49 13.90 16.43
CA ASP A 120 1.85 14.27 17.80
C ASP A 120 2.87 13.28 18.39
N LYS A 121 3.91 13.80 19.06
CA LYS A 121 5.04 12.98 19.56
C LYS A 121 4.64 11.95 20.60
N ASP A 122 3.59 12.19 21.35
CA ASP A 122 3.08 11.24 22.34
C ASP A 122 2.53 9.96 21.69
N MET A 123 2.10 10.03 20.42
CA MET A 123 1.64 8.86 19.69
C MET A 123 2.72 7.78 19.52
N ALA A 124 4.01 8.13 19.59
CA ALA A 124 5.10 7.17 19.55
C ALA A 124 5.04 6.16 20.71
N GLN A 125 4.56 6.60 21.87
CA GLN A 125 4.46 5.80 23.10
C GLN A 125 3.11 5.14 23.30
N ARG A 126 2.11 5.47 22.47
CA ARG A 126 0.79 4.82 22.50
C ARG A 126 0.87 3.45 21.81
N TYR A 127 0.00 2.55 22.22
CA TYR A 127 -0.11 1.24 21.60
C TYR A 127 -0.54 1.35 20.14
N LEU A 128 -0.02 0.44 19.32
CA LEU A 128 -0.17 0.48 17.87
C LEU A 128 -1.64 0.57 17.46
N ASN A 129 -2.02 1.71 16.90
CA ASN A 129 -3.36 2.04 16.41
C ASN A 129 -4.48 2.02 17.46
N GLU A 130 -4.20 1.73 18.73
CA GLU A 130 -5.22 1.62 19.78
C GLU A 130 -5.84 2.98 20.10
N GLY A 131 -7.15 3.09 19.89
CA GLY A 131 -7.90 4.31 20.12
C GLY A 131 -7.55 5.46 19.17
N PHE A 132 -6.90 5.18 18.04
CA PHE A 132 -6.64 6.18 17.02
C PHE A 132 -7.88 6.45 16.18
N SER A 133 -8.10 7.70 15.81
CA SER A 133 -9.06 8.07 14.77
C SER A 133 -8.64 7.47 13.41
N GLY A 134 -9.55 7.42 12.45
CA GLY A 134 -9.24 6.94 11.10
C GLY A 134 -8.08 7.69 10.45
N GLY A 135 -8.07 9.02 10.59
CA GLY A 135 -6.97 9.86 10.08
C GLY A 135 -5.62 9.60 10.76
N GLU A 136 -5.63 9.44 12.08
CA GLU A 136 -4.42 9.10 12.85
C GLU A 136 -3.88 7.71 12.45
N LYS A 137 -4.75 6.71 12.27
CA LYS A 137 -4.35 5.37 11.78
C LYS A 137 -3.67 5.45 10.42
N LYS A 138 -4.23 6.22 9.49
CA LYS A 138 -3.64 6.37 8.14
C LYS A 138 -2.33 7.13 8.16
N ARG A 139 -2.22 8.21 8.93
CA ARG A 139 -0.93 8.91 9.11
C ARG A 139 0.11 7.99 9.74
N ASN A 140 -0.29 7.16 10.71
CA ASN A 140 0.59 6.18 11.35
C ASN A 140 1.07 5.09 10.39
N GLU A 141 0.23 4.63 9.45
CA GLU A 141 0.67 3.70 8.40
C GLU A 141 1.70 4.35 7.46
N ILE A 142 1.52 5.61 7.10
CA ILE A 142 2.51 6.33 6.28
C ILE A 142 3.79 6.62 7.07
N LEU A 143 3.70 6.86 8.38
CA LEU A 143 4.86 6.91 9.25
C LEU A 143 5.66 5.59 9.22
N GLN A 144 4.96 4.46 9.32
CA GLN A 144 5.59 3.13 9.20
C GLN A 144 6.25 2.95 7.82
N LEU A 145 5.59 3.33 6.75
CA LEU A 145 6.14 3.32 5.40
C LEU A 145 7.46 4.10 5.31
N MET A 146 7.48 5.33 5.83
CA MET A 146 8.67 6.19 5.82
C MET A 146 9.79 5.68 6.74
N MET A 147 9.44 5.04 7.85
CA MET A 147 10.42 4.47 8.77
C MET A 147 11.04 3.18 8.25
N LEU A 148 10.24 2.30 7.62
CA LEU A 148 10.65 0.99 7.15
C LEU A 148 11.32 1.01 5.78
N GLU A 149 11.09 2.05 4.98
CA GLU A 149 11.69 2.25 3.65
C GLU A 149 11.63 0.96 2.79
N PRO A 150 10.42 0.44 2.50
CA PRO A 150 10.27 -0.77 1.69
C PRO A 150 10.69 -0.51 0.24
N LYS A 151 11.02 -1.56 -0.49
CA LYS A 151 11.27 -1.49 -1.93
C LYS A 151 9.98 -1.31 -2.72
N PHE A 152 8.91 -1.93 -2.26
CA PHE A 152 7.60 -1.88 -2.90
C PHE A 152 6.48 -1.78 -1.86
N ALA A 153 5.55 -0.87 -2.09
CA ALA A 153 4.38 -0.70 -1.24
C ALA A 153 3.08 -0.92 -2.00
N ILE A 154 2.16 -1.65 -1.39
CA ILE A 154 0.77 -1.71 -1.81
C ILE A 154 -0.03 -0.81 -0.86
N LEU A 155 -0.76 0.15 -1.42
CA LEU A 155 -1.50 1.16 -0.68
C LEU A 155 -2.99 0.94 -0.95
N ASP A 156 -3.64 0.16 -0.08
CA ASP A 156 -5.03 -0.29 -0.28
C ASP A 156 -6.01 0.69 0.37
N GLU A 157 -6.69 1.48 -0.47
CA GLU A 157 -7.72 2.45 -0.07
C GLU A 157 -7.28 3.38 1.08
N ILE A 158 -6.06 3.89 1.00
CA ILE A 158 -5.48 4.75 2.03
C ILE A 158 -6.20 6.09 2.20
N ASP A 159 -7.00 6.49 1.24
CA ASP A 159 -7.81 7.70 1.22
C ASP A 159 -9.20 7.53 1.82
N SER A 160 -9.58 6.29 2.17
CA SER A 160 -10.89 5.99 2.75
C SER A 160 -11.07 6.67 4.11
N GLY A 161 -12.15 7.46 4.23
CA GLY A 161 -12.50 8.15 5.47
C GLY A 161 -11.61 9.34 5.85
N LEU A 162 -10.69 9.77 4.98
CA LEU A 162 -9.86 10.94 5.22
C LEU A 162 -10.57 12.24 4.80
N ASP A 163 -10.42 13.27 5.63
CA ASP A 163 -10.68 14.65 5.22
C ASP A 163 -9.57 15.15 4.27
N ILE A 164 -9.77 16.35 3.72
CA ILE A 164 -8.86 16.93 2.73
C ILE A 164 -7.46 17.15 3.31
N ASP A 165 -7.36 17.58 4.58
CA ASP A 165 -6.07 17.92 5.18
C ASP A 165 -5.29 16.66 5.53
N ALA A 166 -5.93 15.63 6.08
CA ALA A 166 -5.30 14.34 6.30
C ALA A 166 -4.85 13.69 4.98
N LEU A 167 -5.66 13.82 3.92
CA LEU A 167 -5.30 13.32 2.58
C LEU A 167 -4.05 14.01 2.01
N LYS A 168 -3.93 15.33 2.17
CA LYS A 168 -2.73 16.07 1.76
C LYS A 168 -1.47 15.59 2.49
N VAL A 169 -1.56 15.40 3.82
CA VAL A 169 -0.43 14.94 4.64
C VAL A 169 0.01 13.53 4.25
N VAL A 170 -0.94 12.60 4.12
CA VAL A 170 -0.69 11.23 3.68
C VAL A 170 -0.05 11.20 2.29
N SER A 171 -0.59 11.98 1.34
CA SER A 171 -0.07 12.08 -0.02
C SER A 171 1.36 12.67 -0.05
N LYS A 172 1.63 13.68 0.78
CA LYS A 172 2.97 14.26 0.94
C LYS A 172 3.98 13.20 1.41
N GLY A 173 3.60 12.36 2.37
CA GLY A 173 4.43 11.25 2.85
C GLY A 173 4.77 10.24 1.75
N ILE A 174 3.78 9.84 0.95
CA ILE A 174 3.98 8.89 -0.16
C ILE A 174 4.85 9.52 -1.26
N ASN A 175 4.59 10.78 -1.63
CA ASN A 175 5.42 11.48 -2.62
C ASN A 175 6.88 11.65 -2.15
N GLN A 176 7.12 11.77 -0.84
CA GLN A 176 8.48 11.83 -0.28
C GLN A 176 9.24 10.51 -0.47
N MET A 177 8.53 9.38 -0.56
CA MET A 177 9.13 8.06 -0.80
C MET A 177 9.50 7.84 -2.26
N ARG A 178 8.88 8.58 -3.20
CA ARG A 178 9.13 8.42 -4.64
C ARG A 178 10.62 8.61 -4.96
N GLY A 179 11.21 7.63 -5.65
CA GLY A 179 12.63 7.64 -6.02
C GLY A 179 13.09 6.28 -6.53
N GLU A 180 14.36 6.19 -6.89
CA GLU A 180 14.98 5.03 -7.57
C GLU A 180 14.84 3.69 -6.81
N ASN A 181 14.58 3.73 -5.51
CA ASN A 181 14.50 2.54 -4.66
C ASN A 181 13.08 2.23 -4.17
N PHE A 182 12.07 2.88 -4.73
CA PHE A 182 10.69 2.73 -4.27
C PHE A 182 9.71 2.65 -5.44
N GLY A 183 8.93 1.57 -5.48
CA GLY A 183 7.78 1.43 -6.34
C GLY A 183 6.51 1.25 -5.52
N ALA A 184 5.35 1.61 -6.07
CA ALA A 184 4.09 1.43 -5.35
C ALA A 184 2.92 1.09 -6.28
N LEU A 185 1.97 0.35 -5.72
CA LEU A 185 0.66 0.10 -6.29
C LEU A 185 -0.40 0.70 -5.37
N MET A 186 -1.11 1.72 -5.84
CA MET A 186 -2.25 2.30 -5.14
C MET A 186 -3.54 1.64 -5.60
N ILE A 187 -4.37 1.23 -4.67
CA ILE A 187 -5.73 0.78 -4.92
C ILE A 187 -6.65 1.88 -4.40
N THR A 188 -7.43 2.48 -5.29
CA THR A 188 -8.38 3.54 -4.92
C THR A 188 -9.61 3.53 -5.82
N HIS A 189 -10.72 4.03 -5.27
CA HIS A 189 -11.94 4.28 -6.01
C HIS A 189 -12.10 5.75 -6.40
N TYR A 190 -11.23 6.63 -5.87
CA TYR A 190 -11.42 8.06 -5.95
C TYR A 190 -10.27 8.75 -6.68
N GLN A 191 -10.62 9.51 -7.71
CA GLN A 191 -9.72 10.43 -8.40
C GLN A 191 -9.05 11.43 -7.43
N ARG A 192 -9.72 11.76 -6.34
CA ARG A 192 -9.24 12.73 -5.34
C ARG A 192 -7.82 12.42 -4.85
N LEU A 193 -7.50 11.16 -4.55
CA LEU A 193 -6.14 10.75 -4.17
C LEU A 193 -5.15 11.01 -5.31
N LEU A 194 -5.54 10.71 -6.55
CA LEU A 194 -4.68 10.80 -7.72
C LEU A 194 -4.38 12.24 -8.13
N ASN A 195 -5.14 13.22 -7.62
CA ASN A 195 -4.83 14.64 -7.77
C ASN A 195 -3.62 15.07 -6.90
N TYR A 196 -3.34 14.35 -5.82
CA TYR A 196 -2.20 14.61 -4.93
C TYR A 196 -1.02 13.67 -5.20
N ILE A 197 -1.29 12.46 -5.68
CA ILE A 197 -0.27 11.47 -6.04
C ILE A 197 -0.53 11.07 -7.49
N THR A 198 0.12 11.75 -8.43
CA THR A 198 -0.05 11.44 -9.84
C THR A 198 0.58 10.08 -10.15
N PRO A 199 -0.21 9.08 -10.59
CA PRO A 199 0.33 7.78 -10.97
C PRO A 199 1.02 7.86 -12.33
N ASP A 200 2.04 7.02 -12.53
CA ASP A 200 2.70 6.86 -13.83
C ASP A 200 1.81 6.05 -14.80
N LYS A 201 1.08 5.07 -14.26
CA LYS A 201 0.09 4.30 -15.00
C LYS A 201 -1.16 4.03 -14.16
N VAL A 202 -2.28 3.91 -14.84
CA VAL A 202 -3.57 3.53 -14.26
C VAL A 202 -4.06 2.25 -14.92
N HIS A 203 -4.48 1.29 -14.10
CA HIS A 203 -5.02 0.02 -14.54
C HIS A 203 -6.47 -0.11 -14.11
N VAL A 204 -7.33 -0.56 -15.01
CA VAL A 204 -8.72 -0.86 -14.71
C VAL A 204 -8.87 -2.34 -14.47
N MET A 205 -9.37 -2.68 -13.28
CA MET A 205 -9.65 -4.06 -12.90
C MET A 205 -11.15 -4.36 -13.00
N TYR A 206 -11.49 -5.42 -13.71
CA TYR A 206 -12.86 -5.90 -13.88
C TYR A 206 -12.89 -7.42 -13.88
N ALA A 207 -13.87 -8.01 -13.18
CA ALA A 207 -14.08 -9.46 -13.12
C ALA A 207 -12.81 -10.29 -12.84
N GLY A 208 -11.92 -9.80 -11.96
CA GLY A 208 -10.70 -10.51 -11.57
C GLY A 208 -9.52 -10.36 -12.53
N LYS A 209 -9.60 -9.47 -13.52
CA LYS A 209 -8.55 -9.21 -14.52
C LYS A 209 -8.25 -7.72 -14.65
N VAL A 210 -7.04 -7.41 -15.06
CA VAL A 210 -6.71 -6.07 -15.58
C VAL A 210 -7.15 -6.01 -17.03
N VAL A 211 -8.18 -5.21 -17.32
CA VAL A 211 -8.81 -5.15 -18.65
C VAL A 211 -8.34 -3.99 -19.50
N LYS A 212 -7.83 -2.92 -18.86
CA LYS A 212 -7.30 -1.74 -19.55
C LYS A 212 -6.19 -1.10 -18.74
N SER A 213 -5.21 -0.56 -19.42
CA SER A 213 -4.13 0.22 -18.82
C SER A 213 -3.90 1.49 -19.63
N GLY A 214 -3.53 2.58 -18.96
CA GLY A 214 -3.27 3.86 -19.58
C GLY A 214 -2.51 4.79 -18.64
N GLY A 215 -2.42 6.06 -18.99
CA GLY A 215 -1.87 7.10 -18.15
C GLY A 215 -2.90 7.70 -17.18
N PRO A 216 -2.55 8.81 -16.50
CA PRO A 216 -3.45 9.49 -15.56
C PRO A 216 -4.80 9.91 -16.17
N GLU A 217 -4.85 10.14 -17.48
CA GLU A 217 -6.09 10.46 -18.22
C GLU A 217 -7.16 9.38 -18.10
N LEU A 218 -6.76 8.12 -17.93
CA LEU A 218 -7.69 7.01 -17.75
C LEU A 218 -8.46 7.12 -16.43
N ALA A 219 -7.80 7.55 -15.35
CA ALA A 219 -8.46 7.81 -14.08
C ALA A 219 -9.48 8.93 -14.17
N LYS A 220 -9.15 10.01 -14.90
CA LYS A 220 -10.05 11.12 -15.14
C LYS A 220 -11.29 10.69 -15.92
N ARG A 221 -11.11 9.87 -16.97
CA ARG A 221 -12.21 9.29 -17.71
C ARG A 221 -13.13 8.45 -16.82
N LEU A 222 -12.59 7.64 -15.93
CA LEU A 222 -13.37 6.83 -14.99
C LEU A 222 -14.18 7.69 -14.01
N GLU A 223 -13.66 8.84 -13.59
CA GLU A 223 -14.39 9.79 -12.75
C GLU A 223 -15.55 10.45 -13.52
N GLU A 224 -15.32 10.86 -14.77
CA GLU A 224 -16.31 11.57 -15.59
C GLU A 224 -17.41 10.64 -16.14
N GLU A 225 -17.04 9.45 -16.61
CA GLU A 225 -17.95 8.50 -17.30
C GLU A 225 -18.39 7.31 -16.41
N GLY A 226 -17.78 7.13 -15.22
CA GLY A 226 -18.05 5.97 -14.38
C GLY A 226 -17.50 4.66 -14.97
N TYR A 227 -18.04 3.52 -14.50
CA TYR A 227 -17.59 2.18 -14.92
C TYR A 227 -18.54 1.47 -15.89
N GLU A 228 -19.61 2.13 -16.36
CA GLU A 228 -20.59 1.48 -17.26
C GLU A 228 -19.95 1.09 -18.60
N TRP A 229 -19.14 1.97 -19.18
CA TRP A 229 -18.42 1.69 -20.41
C TRP A 229 -17.43 0.50 -20.26
N VAL A 230 -16.88 0.29 -19.07
CA VAL A 230 -16.00 -0.88 -18.78
C VAL A 230 -16.81 -2.16 -18.83
N LYS A 231 -18.03 -2.16 -18.27
CA LYS A 231 -18.94 -3.31 -18.34
C LYS A 231 -19.38 -3.59 -19.76
N GLU A 232 -19.67 -2.56 -20.55
CA GLU A 232 -20.08 -2.70 -21.95
C GLU A 232 -18.94 -3.25 -22.83
N GLU A 233 -17.71 -2.74 -22.65
CA GLU A 233 -16.54 -3.11 -23.45
C GLU A 233 -15.97 -4.50 -23.05
N PHE A 234 -16.00 -4.85 -21.76
CA PHE A 234 -15.32 -6.03 -21.20
C PHE A 234 -16.24 -7.02 -20.48
N GLY A 235 -17.50 -6.68 -20.25
CA GLY A 235 -18.46 -7.54 -19.51
C GLY A 235 -18.98 -8.75 -20.29
N SER A 236 -18.77 -8.81 -21.61
CA SER A 236 -19.21 -9.92 -22.46
C SER A 236 -18.18 -11.06 -22.55
N ALA A 237 -17.10 -11.02 -21.76
CA ALA A 237 -16.02 -12.00 -21.75
C ALA A 237 -16.15 -12.97 -20.55
N GLU A 238 -17.35 -13.58 -20.37
CA GLU A 238 -17.54 -14.74 -19.51
C GLU A 238 -17.24 -16.04 -20.26
#